data_d7c8833681e9f428b6059fccd6479390
#
_entry.id   d7c8833681e9f428b6059fccd6479390
#
_cell.length_a   1.000
_cell.length_b   1.000
_cell.length_c   1.000
_cell.angle_alpha   90.00
_cell.angle_beta   90.00
_cell.angle_gamma   90.00
#
_symmetry.space_group_name_H-M   'P 1'
#
loop_
_entity.id
_entity.type
_entity.pdbx_description
1 polymer ?
#
loop_
_entity_poly.entity_id
_entity_poly.type
_entity_poly.pdbx_seq_one_letter_code
_entity_poly.pdbx_strand_id
1 'polypeptide(L)'
;KNGELVGRIAGIQNHAYVKKWGNKYTRFGWVDFIDDPEVSEALFKTVENYARENGMEAVHGPLGFCDMDHQGLLVEGFDEMGTIITYYHHPYYKEHLERLGYVKDVDWLEYEIMVPESSEIERINRIATRSFEKYGLRMLDLKNKKEIKPYAREVFDIINVAYDDLYGYVTLTDKQIQGYIDMYFSYVNPDYICLIVDKNDRLVGFGVVIPSLSEAVKKHKGRLFPFGFIDVLKAIKKNDVLDLYLVAVRPEYKMTGIPAAMLSRCLR
;
A
#
# COMPACT_ATOMS: atom_id res chain seq x y z
N LYS A 1 -26.25 16.67 7.05
CA LYS A 1 -27.53 17.11 6.49
C LYS A 1 -28.60 16.89 7.53
N ASN A 2 -29.43 17.91 7.82
CA ASN A 2 -30.52 17.82 8.83
C ASN A 2 -30.08 17.31 10.22
N GLY A 3 -28.85 17.61 10.66
CA GLY A 3 -28.28 17.16 11.92
C GLY A 3 -27.65 15.76 11.89
N GLU A 4 -27.71 15.06 10.77
CA GLU A 4 -27.06 13.77 10.60
C GLU A 4 -25.71 13.89 9.88
N LEU A 5 -24.73 13.08 10.29
CA LEU A 5 -23.45 12.96 9.61
C LEU A 5 -23.65 12.08 8.36
N VAL A 6 -23.56 12.69 7.18
CA VAL A 6 -23.83 12.03 5.89
C VAL A 6 -22.63 11.99 4.94
N GLY A 7 -21.50 12.53 5.37
CA GLY A 7 -20.27 12.48 4.61
C GLY A 7 -19.11 13.14 5.34
N ARG A 8 -17.91 12.83 4.88
CA ARG A 8 -16.65 13.43 5.34
C ARG A 8 -15.69 13.56 4.17
N ILE A 9 -14.76 14.48 4.25
CA ILE A 9 -13.65 14.63 3.32
C ILE A 9 -12.52 15.37 4.03
N ALA A 10 -11.28 15.08 3.69
CA ALA A 10 -10.13 15.84 4.14
C ALA A 10 -9.50 16.57 2.95
N GLY A 11 -9.23 17.87 3.10
CA GLY A 11 -8.37 18.63 2.21
C GLY A 11 -6.94 18.68 2.77
N ILE A 12 -5.96 18.29 1.99
CA ILE A 12 -4.58 18.09 2.46
C ILE A 12 -3.62 18.94 1.63
N GLN A 13 -2.88 19.82 2.31
CA GLN A 13 -1.75 20.55 1.73
C GLN A 13 -0.45 19.80 2.02
N ASN A 14 0.13 19.18 1.00
CA ASN A 14 1.43 18.54 1.13
C ASN A 14 2.52 19.40 0.46
N HIS A 15 3.17 20.25 1.24
CA HIS A 15 4.21 21.14 0.72
C HIS A 15 5.42 20.40 0.13
N ALA A 16 5.75 19.22 0.66
CA ALA A 16 6.82 18.38 0.11
C ALA A 16 6.45 17.85 -1.28
N TYR A 17 5.17 17.50 -1.50
CA TYR A 17 4.65 17.13 -2.82
C TYR A 17 4.78 18.30 -3.81
N VAL A 18 4.30 19.48 -3.44
CA VAL A 18 4.39 20.68 -4.29
C VAL A 18 5.84 20.98 -4.66
N LYS A 19 6.76 20.89 -3.69
CA LYS A 19 8.18 21.11 -3.92
C LYS A 19 8.82 20.08 -4.85
N LYS A 20 8.45 18.80 -4.70
CA LYS A 20 9.04 17.70 -5.49
C LYS A 20 8.51 17.66 -6.91
N TRP A 21 7.18 17.72 -7.06
CA TRP A 21 6.50 17.50 -8.34
C TRP A 21 6.26 18.79 -9.13
N GLY A 22 6.37 19.94 -8.50
CA GLY A 22 6.08 21.25 -9.10
C GLY A 22 4.59 21.57 -9.26
N ASN A 23 3.72 20.64 -8.94
CA ASN A 23 2.27 20.76 -9.08
C ASN A 23 1.67 21.40 -7.81
N LYS A 24 1.00 22.53 -7.96
CA LYS A 24 0.29 23.19 -6.86
C LYS A 24 -1.10 22.58 -6.66
N TYR A 25 -1.13 21.32 -6.20
CA TYR A 25 -2.36 20.57 -6.03
C TYR A 25 -2.66 20.32 -4.55
N THR A 26 -3.92 20.54 -4.17
CA THR A 26 -4.47 20.07 -2.90
C THR A 26 -4.91 18.64 -3.06
N ARG A 27 -4.56 17.76 -2.15
CA ARG A 27 -5.11 16.41 -2.11
C ARG A 27 -6.46 16.41 -1.43
N PHE A 28 -7.40 15.59 -1.89
CA PHE A 28 -8.53 15.16 -1.09
C PHE A 28 -8.36 13.68 -0.73
N GLY A 29 -8.76 13.32 0.49
CA GLY A 29 -8.69 11.95 0.97
C GLY A 29 -9.67 11.70 2.09
N TRP A 30 -9.69 10.47 2.62
CA TRP A 30 -10.65 10.03 3.63
C TRP A 30 -12.08 10.45 3.33
N VAL A 31 -12.47 10.34 2.05
CA VAL A 31 -13.76 10.78 1.55
C VAL A 31 -14.78 9.64 1.67
N ASP A 32 -15.87 9.94 2.36
CA ASP A 32 -17.06 9.08 2.42
C ASP A 32 -18.30 9.96 2.35
N PHE A 33 -19.31 9.55 1.60
CA PHE A 33 -20.58 10.24 1.52
C PHE A 33 -21.70 9.32 1.06
N ILE A 34 -22.94 9.66 1.42
CA ILE A 34 -24.13 8.98 0.92
C ILE A 34 -24.37 9.34 -0.54
N ASP A 35 -25.13 8.52 -1.26
CA ASP A 35 -25.53 8.78 -2.65
C ASP A 35 -26.52 9.97 -2.71
N ASP A 36 -25.96 11.17 -2.56
CA ASP A 36 -26.71 12.45 -2.56
C ASP A 36 -25.84 13.52 -3.23
N PRO A 37 -26.30 14.05 -4.39
CA PRO A 37 -25.56 15.05 -5.16
C PRO A 37 -25.25 16.34 -4.38
N GLU A 38 -26.14 16.79 -3.49
CA GLU A 38 -25.90 17.99 -2.69
C GLU A 38 -24.80 17.76 -1.65
N VAL A 39 -24.72 16.54 -1.10
CA VAL A 39 -23.69 16.18 -0.12
C VAL A 39 -22.32 16.13 -0.78
N SER A 40 -22.19 15.43 -1.90
CA SER A 40 -20.91 15.36 -2.63
C SER A 40 -20.46 16.73 -3.08
N GLU A 41 -21.37 17.55 -3.66
CA GLU A 41 -21.04 18.90 -4.10
C GLU A 41 -20.55 19.78 -2.95
N ALA A 42 -21.20 19.74 -1.79
CA ALA A 42 -20.79 20.51 -0.63
C ALA A 42 -19.41 20.12 -0.11
N LEU A 43 -19.12 18.81 -0.06
CA LEU A 43 -17.83 18.29 0.38
C LEU A 43 -16.69 18.71 -0.57
N PHE A 44 -16.83 18.43 -1.85
CA PHE A 44 -15.78 18.75 -2.83
C PHE A 44 -15.58 20.26 -3.00
N LYS A 45 -16.67 21.05 -3.04
CA LYS A 45 -16.58 22.51 -3.08
C LYS A 45 -15.85 23.10 -1.87
N THR A 46 -15.99 22.49 -0.70
CA THR A 46 -15.24 22.91 0.50
C THR A 46 -13.74 22.72 0.30
N VAL A 47 -13.31 21.57 -0.24
CA VAL A 47 -11.88 21.31 -0.53
C VAL A 47 -11.37 22.20 -1.67
N GLU A 48 -12.17 22.44 -2.71
CA GLU A 48 -11.80 23.34 -3.79
C GLU A 48 -11.63 24.80 -3.31
N ASN A 49 -12.52 25.27 -2.44
CA ASN A 49 -12.38 26.61 -1.85
C ASN A 49 -11.11 26.68 -0.97
N TYR A 50 -10.87 25.67 -0.15
CA TYR A 50 -9.64 25.58 0.62
C TYR A 50 -8.39 25.58 -0.28
N ALA A 51 -8.42 24.89 -1.41
CA ALA A 51 -7.34 24.91 -2.40
C ALA A 51 -7.12 26.33 -2.96
N ARG A 52 -8.19 27.02 -3.38
CA ARG A 52 -8.12 28.39 -3.93
C ARG A 52 -7.58 29.40 -2.91
N GLU A 53 -8.06 29.33 -1.66
CA GLU A 53 -7.61 30.18 -0.56
C GLU A 53 -6.11 30.02 -0.25
N ASN A 54 -5.55 28.83 -0.53
CA ASN A 54 -4.15 28.53 -0.34
C ASN A 54 -3.30 28.64 -1.62
N GLY A 55 -3.84 29.23 -2.70
CA GLY A 55 -3.11 29.46 -3.94
C GLY A 55 -2.76 28.20 -4.73
N MET A 56 -3.56 27.13 -4.55
CA MET A 56 -3.42 25.90 -5.31
C MET A 56 -4.21 25.98 -6.62
N GLU A 57 -3.74 25.26 -7.63
CA GLU A 57 -4.24 25.31 -9.00
C GLU A 57 -5.24 24.19 -9.30
N ALA A 58 -5.17 23.07 -8.55
CA ALA A 58 -6.06 21.94 -8.72
C ALA A 58 -6.28 21.16 -7.41
N VAL A 59 -7.28 20.28 -7.47
CA VAL A 59 -7.56 19.28 -6.41
C VAL A 59 -7.45 17.90 -7.05
N HIS A 60 -6.74 16.97 -6.40
CA HIS A 60 -6.57 15.61 -6.87
C HIS A 60 -6.73 14.58 -5.73
N GLY A 61 -7.10 13.36 -6.08
CA GLY A 61 -7.33 12.28 -5.10
C GLY A 61 -8.33 11.23 -5.60
N PRO A 62 -8.76 10.31 -4.72
CA PRO A 62 -8.45 10.24 -3.29
C PRO A 62 -7.00 9.89 -3.01
N LEU A 63 -6.35 10.68 -2.18
CA LEU A 63 -4.96 10.47 -1.75
C LEU A 63 -4.83 10.84 -0.27
N GLY A 64 -4.06 10.07 0.49
CA GLY A 64 -3.67 10.43 1.82
C GLY A 64 -2.52 11.44 1.87
N PHE A 65 -1.96 11.65 3.05
CA PHE A 65 -0.83 12.55 3.22
C PHE A 65 0.44 12.00 2.57
N CYS A 66 0.67 10.69 2.69
CA CYS A 66 1.80 9.99 2.08
C CYS A 66 1.36 8.64 1.48
N ASP A 67 2.28 7.94 0.85
CA ASP A 67 2.05 6.68 0.15
C ASP A 67 1.69 5.49 1.07
N MET A 68 1.85 5.66 2.38
CA MET A 68 1.42 4.67 3.37
C MET A 68 -0.08 4.80 3.74
N ASP A 69 -0.73 5.86 3.30
CA ASP A 69 -2.16 6.05 3.48
C ASP A 69 -2.94 5.40 2.32
N HIS A 70 -4.20 5.09 2.56
CA HIS A 70 -5.08 4.61 1.50
C HIS A 70 -5.25 5.64 0.39
N GLN A 71 -5.27 5.17 -0.85
CA GLN A 71 -5.40 6.02 -2.03
C GLN A 71 -6.20 5.31 -3.13
N GLY A 72 -6.68 6.11 -4.08
CA GLY A 72 -7.47 5.62 -5.21
C GLY A 72 -8.97 5.55 -4.94
N LEU A 73 -9.71 5.42 -6.00
CA LEU A 73 -11.16 5.20 -6.04
C LEU A 73 -11.43 3.90 -6.78
N LEU A 74 -12.17 2.98 -6.17
CA LEU A 74 -12.60 1.77 -6.87
C LEU A 74 -13.51 2.14 -8.05
N VAL A 75 -13.13 1.71 -9.25
CA VAL A 75 -13.86 2.01 -10.49
C VAL A 75 -14.22 0.75 -11.29
N GLU A 76 -13.54 -0.36 -11.02
CA GLU A 76 -13.78 -1.68 -11.63
C GLU A 76 -13.54 -2.77 -10.57
N GLY A 77 -14.14 -3.98 -10.75
CA GLY A 77 -13.98 -5.10 -9.82
C GLY A 77 -14.83 -4.97 -8.56
N PHE A 78 -16.02 -4.38 -8.64
CA PHE A 78 -16.94 -4.23 -7.50
C PHE A 78 -17.45 -5.55 -6.93
N ASP A 79 -17.39 -6.64 -7.70
CA ASP A 79 -17.74 -8.00 -7.34
C ASP A 79 -16.55 -8.83 -6.82
N GLU A 80 -15.34 -8.31 -6.97
CA GLU A 80 -14.12 -8.97 -6.51
C GLU A 80 -13.89 -8.78 -5.00
N MET A 81 -13.04 -9.62 -4.43
CA MET A 81 -12.62 -9.50 -3.04
C MET A 81 -11.49 -8.49 -2.91
N GLY A 82 -11.78 -7.30 -2.42
CA GLY A 82 -10.76 -6.31 -2.14
C GLY A 82 -9.82 -6.74 -1.00
N THR A 83 -8.60 -6.23 -1.01
CA THR A 83 -7.65 -6.41 0.09
C THR A 83 -7.92 -5.42 1.24
N ILE A 84 -7.42 -5.71 2.43
CA ILE A 84 -7.62 -4.85 3.61
C ILE A 84 -6.91 -3.48 3.48
N ILE A 85 -5.97 -3.38 2.56
CA ILE A 85 -5.15 -2.17 2.34
C ILE A 85 -5.71 -1.25 1.25
N THR A 86 -6.70 -1.70 0.49
CA THR A 86 -7.34 -0.92 -0.56
C THR A 86 -8.70 -0.42 -0.12
N TYR A 87 -9.17 0.68 -0.73
CA TYR A 87 -10.52 1.15 -0.50
C TYR A 87 -11.52 0.36 -1.33
N TYR A 88 -12.67 0.10 -0.73
CA TYR A 88 -13.87 -0.31 -1.44
C TYR A 88 -14.86 0.86 -1.43
N HIS A 89 -15.14 1.40 -2.62
CA HIS A 89 -16.13 2.47 -2.82
C HIS A 89 -17.35 1.93 -3.53
N HIS A 90 -18.48 2.60 -3.36
CA HIS A 90 -19.69 2.29 -4.13
C HIS A 90 -19.58 2.87 -5.56
N PRO A 91 -20.24 2.27 -6.56
CA PRO A 91 -20.19 2.74 -7.95
C PRO A 91 -20.55 4.21 -8.13
N TYR A 92 -21.51 4.73 -7.34
CA TYR A 92 -21.94 6.13 -7.44
C TYR A 92 -20.85 7.17 -7.16
N TYR A 93 -19.74 6.81 -6.49
CA TYR A 93 -18.63 7.74 -6.24
C TYR A 93 -18.05 8.30 -7.54
N LYS A 94 -17.80 7.43 -8.51
CA LYS A 94 -17.28 7.83 -9.83
C LYS A 94 -18.24 8.79 -10.52
N GLU A 95 -19.53 8.46 -10.53
CA GLU A 95 -20.57 9.28 -11.17
C GLU A 95 -20.65 10.68 -10.55
N HIS A 96 -20.55 10.78 -9.22
CA HIS A 96 -20.53 12.07 -8.52
C HIS A 96 -19.30 12.90 -8.87
N LEU A 97 -18.12 12.30 -8.93
CA LEU A 97 -16.87 12.98 -9.30
C LEU A 97 -16.92 13.49 -10.75
N GLU A 98 -17.35 12.66 -11.70
CA GLU A 98 -17.50 13.04 -13.10
C GLU A 98 -18.53 14.18 -13.27
N ARG A 99 -19.65 14.13 -12.56
CA ARG A 99 -20.66 15.19 -12.53
C ARG A 99 -20.10 16.51 -12.01
N LEU A 100 -19.18 16.47 -11.05
CA LEU A 100 -18.50 17.65 -10.49
C LEU A 100 -17.36 18.17 -11.38
N GLY A 101 -17.08 17.50 -12.51
CA GLY A 101 -16.06 17.91 -13.47
C GLY A 101 -14.67 17.33 -13.20
N TYR A 102 -14.55 16.36 -12.28
CA TYR A 102 -13.31 15.63 -12.09
C TYR A 102 -13.09 14.65 -13.25
N VAL A 103 -11.83 14.47 -13.61
CA VAL A 103 -11.41 13.56 -14.68
C VAL A 103 -10.38 12.58 -14.12
N LYS A 104 -10.29 11.41 -14.76
CA LYS A 104 -9.28 10.41 -14.39
C LYS A 104 -7.87 10.93 -14.66
N ASP A 105 -6.97 10.75 -13.71
CA ASP A 105 -5.57 11.15 -13.80
C ASP A 105 -4.65 9.92 -13.94
N VAL A 106 -4.81 8.90 -13.09
CA VAL A 106 -3.98 7.69 -13.08
C VAL A 106 -4.82 6.47 -12.70
N ASP A 107 -4.38 5.29 -13.13
CA ASP A 107 -4.92 4.00 -12.70
C ASP A 107 -3.93 3.26 -11.80
N TRP A 108 -4.43 2.66 -10.74
CA TRP A 108 -3.76 1.61 -10.00
C TRP A 108 -4.43 0.28 -10.32
N LEU A 109 -3.63 -0.73 -10.62
CA LEU A 109 -4.12 -2.06 -10.96
C LEU A 109 -3.79 -3.03 -9.82
N GLU A 110 -4.78 -3.79 -9.36
CA GLU A 110 -4.61 -4.89 -8.43
C GLU A 110 -4.68 -6.21 -9.19
N TYR A 111 -3.80 -7.15 -8.88
CA TYR A 111 -3.71 -8.43 -9.55
C TYR A 111 -3.82 -9.58 -8.57
N GLU A 112 -4.66 -10.56 -8.87
CA GLU A 112 -4.60 -11.87 -8.27
C GLU A 112 -3.62 -12.75 -9.04
N ILE A 113 -2.67 -13.36 -8.33
CA ILE A 113 -1.65 -14.23 -8.93
C ILE A 113 -1.85 -15.62 -8.36
N MET A 114 -2.21 -16.57 -9.23
CA MET A 114 -2.29 -17.99 -8.86
C MET A 114 -0.89 -18.55 -8.62
N VAL A 115 -0.76 -19.39 -7.59
CA VAL A 115 0.50 -20.10 -7.33
C VAL A 115 0.87 -20.94 -8.55
N PRO A 116 2.06 -20.73 -9.16
CA PRO A 116 2.47 -21.46 -10.34
C PRO A 116 2.67 -22.97 -10.08
N GLU A 117 2.70 -23.75 -11.14
CA GLU A 117 3.06 -25.18 -11.04
C GLU A 117 4.49 -25.38 -10.55
N SER A 118 4.76 -26.56 -9.96
CA SER A 118 6.06 -26.88 -9.37
C SER A 118 7.24 -26.69 -10.32
N SER A 119 7.06 -26.96 -11.61
CA SER A 119 8.10 -26.79 -12.65
C SER A 119 8.47 -25.30 -12.86
N GLU A 120 7.49 -24.41 -12.77
CA GLU A 120 7.72 -22.97 -12.87
C GLU A 120 8.37 -22.43 -11.60
N ILE A 121 7.96 -22.91 -10.44
CA ILE A 121 8.61 -22.59 -9.15
C ILE A 121 10.10 -23.00 -9.17
N GLU A 122 10.42 -24.20 -9.69
CA GLU A 122 11.80 -24.63 -9.86
C GLU A 122 12.60 -23.73 -10.83
N ARG A 123 11.96 -23.28 -11.90
CA ARG A 123 12.59 -22.32 -12.83
C ARG A 123 12.89 -20.99 -12.14
N ILE A 124 11.94 -20.46 -11.38
CA ILE A 124 12.10 -19.23 -10.58
C ILE A 124 13.25 -19.39 -9.60
N ASN A 125 13.29 -20.53 -8.87
CA ASN A 125 14.35 -20.84 -7.92
C ASN A 125 15.73 -20.88 -8.59
N ARG A 126 15.86 -21.49 -9.77
CA ARG A 126 17.14 -21.53 -10.51
C ARG A 126 17.62 -20.14 -10.92
N ILE A 127 16.70 -19.26 -11.37
CA ILE A 127 17.01 -17.87 -11.70
C ILE A 127 17.51 -17.13 -10.46
N ALA A 128 16.78 -17.24 -9.34
CA ALA A 128 17.14 -16.63 -8.08
C ALA A 128 18.53 -17.09 -7.60
N THR A 129 18.79 -18.41 -7.57
CA THR A 129 20.07 -18.97 -7.13
C THR A 129 21.24 -18.46 -7.95
N ARG A 130 21.16 -18.53 -9.29
CA ARG A 130 22.21 -18.04 -10.18
C ARG A 130 22.50 -16.56 -9.99
N SER A 131 21.44 -15.79 -9.76
CA SER A 131 21.56 -14.35 -9.55
C SER A 131 22.23 -14.05 -8.21
N PHE A 132 21.86 -14.76 -7.18
CA PHE A 132 22.45 -14.61 -5.85
C PHE A 132 23.94 -14.94 -5.87
N GLU A 133 24.34 -16.03 -6.51
CA GLU A 133 25.74 -16.40 -6.70
C GLU A 133 26.51 -15.30 -7.49
N LYS A 134 25.93 -14.84 -8.60
CA LYS A 134 26.57 -13.83 -9.47
C LYS A 134 26.79 -12.49 -8.76
N TYR A 135 25.83 -12.05 -7.95
CA TYR A 135 25.87 -10.73 -7.32
C TYR A 135 26.29 -10.77 -5.84
N GLY A 136 26.62 -11.94 -5.32
CA GLY A 136 26.99 -12.12 -3.91
C GLY A 136 25.86 -11.75 -2.94
N LEU A 137 24.62 -12.12 -3.31
CA LEU A 137 23.42 -11.81 -2.52
C LEU A 137 23.07 -12.99 -1.62
N ARG A 138 22.41 -12.72 -0.52
CA ARG A 138 21.81 -13.74 0.33
C ARG A 138 20.48 -13.29 0.93
N MET A 139 19.56 -14.23 1.05
CA MET A 139 18.33 -14.04 1.79
C MET A 139 18.58 -14.34 3.27
N LEU A 140 18.10 -13.48 4.16
CA LEU A 140 18.23 -13.69 5.59
C LEU A 140 17.27 -14.78 6.07
N ASP A 141 17.77 -15.71 6.88
CA ASP A 141 16.97 -16.72 7.57
C ASP A 141 16.55 -16.19 8.94
N LEU A 142 15.43 -15.49 8.97
CA LEU A 142 14.92 -14.77 10.13
C LEU A 142 14.18 -15.73 11.07
N LYS A 143 14.64 -15.88 12.30
CA LYS A 143 14.01 -16.74 13.32
C LYS A 143 13.08 -15.98 14.27
N ASN A 144 13.32 -14.70 14.44
CA ASN A 144 12.56 -13.87 15.37
C ASN A 144 12.62 -12.38 15.01
N LYS A 145 11.71 -11.59 15.60
CA LYS A 145 11.62 -10.16 15.34
C LYS A 145 12.89 -9.35 15.65
N LYS A 146 13.70 -9.81 16.60
CA LYS A 146 14.93 -9.08 16.99
C LYS A 146 15.94 -9.04 15.84
N GLU A 147 15.94 -10.06 14.98
CA GLU A 147 16.81 -10.13 13.80
C GLU A 147 16.38 -9.19 12.67
N ILE A 148 15.11 -8.79 12.65
CA ILE A 148 14.57 -7.82 11.69
C ILE A 148 14.90 -6.38 12.09
N LYS A 149 14.97 -6.12 13.42
CA LYS A 149 15.10 -4.77 13.96
C LYS A 149 16.25 -3.95 13.37
N PRO A 150 17.47 -4.51 13.19
CA PRO A 150 18.59 -3.76 12.59
C PRO A 150 18.29 -3.24 11.18
N TYR A 151 17.46 -3.93 10.42
CA TYR A 151 17.12 -3.61 9.04
C TYR A 151 15.87 -2.71 8.89
N ALA A 152 15.13 -2.50 9.96
CA ALA A 152 13.86 -1.77 9.90
C ALA A 152 14.00 -0.37 9.28
N ARG A 153 15.08 0.35 9.60
CA ARG A 153 15.39 1.65 9.02
C ARG A 153 15.72 1.52 7.54
N GLU A 154 16.57 0.56 7.16
CA GLU A 154 16.99 0.36 5.78
C GLU A 154 15.82 -0.02 4.85
N VAL A 155 14.77 -0.68 5.36
CA VAL A 155 13.53 -0.94 4.62
C VAL A 155 12.92 0.37 4.12
N PHE A 156 12.76 1.36 5.00
CA PHE A 156 12.23 2.67 4.61
C PHE A 156 13.19 3.49 3.74
N ASP A 157 14.50 3.34 3.93
CA ASP A 157 15.48 3.96 3.03
C ASP A 157 15.37 3.39 1.60
N ILE A 158 15.08 2.08 1.45
CA ILE A 158 14.82 1.47 0.15
C ILE A 158 13.49 1.98 -0.42
N ILE A 159 12.42 2.07 0.38
CA ILE A 159 11.13 2.64 -0.06
C ILE A 159 11.37 4.04 -0.62
N ASN A 160 12.05 4.91 0.13
CA ASN A 160 12.30 6.27 -0.29
C ASN A 160 13.03 6.38 -1.65
N VAL A 161 13.90 5.43 -1.96
CA VAL A 161 14.66 5.44 -3.22
C VAL A 161 13.92 4.71 -4.33
N ALA A 162 13.28 3.57 -4.03
CA ALA A 162 12.63 2.73 -5.02
C ALA A 162 11.29 3.29 -5.49
N TYR A 163 10.60 4.04 -4.64
CA TYR A 163 9.28 4.62 -4.90
C TYR A 163 9.35 6.09 -5.33
N ASP A 164 10.56 6.66 -5.45
CA ASP A 164 10.73 8.08 -5.70
C ASP A 164 10.01 8.58 -6.96
N ASP A 165 9.92 7.76 -8.00
CA ASP A 165 9.27 8.07 -9.27
C ASP A 165 7.78 7.65 -9.32
N LEU A 166 7.23 7.04 -8.26
CA LEU A 166 5.83 6.63 -8.25
C LEU A 166 4.91 7.86 -8.15
N TYR A 167 3.75 7.77 -8.80
CA TYR A 167 2.76 8.85 -8.83
C TYR A 167 2.43 9.38 -7.43
N GLY A 168 2.66 10.67 -7.23
CA GLY A 168 2.33 11.35 -5.99
C GLY A 168 3.23 11.02 -4.80
N TYR A 169 4.23 10.14 -4.97
CA TYR A 169 5.11 9.76 -3.88
C TYR A 169 5.89 10.94 -3.31
N VAL A 170 5.96 11.00 -1.99
CA VAL A 170 6.75 11.99 -1.24
C VAL A 170 7.66 11.26 -0.28
N THR A 171 8.94 11.60 -0.31
CA THR A 171 9.97 11.01 0.55
C THR A 171 9.57 11.11 2.04
N LEU A 172 9.60 10.00 2.73
CA LEU A 172 9.30 9.92 4.16
C LEU A 172 10.44 10.57 4.96
N THR A 173 10.07 11.40 5.90
CA THR A 173 11.00 12.01 6.85
C THR A 173 11.44 11.02 7.92
N ASP A 174 12.58 11.26 8.59
CA ASP A 174 13.08 10.43 9.68
C ASP A 174 12.04 10.25 10.80
N LYS A 175 11.30 11.31 11.11
CA LYS A 175 10.23 11.27 12.12
C LYS A 175 9.08 10.35 11.72
N GLN A 176 8.67 10.38 10.44
CA GLN A 176 7.64 9.49 9.92
C GLN A 176 8.12 8.05 9.91
N ILE A 177 9.34 7.80 9.42
CA ILE A 177 9.97 6.48 9.41
C ILE A 177 9.99 5.88 10.82
N GLN A 178 10.46 6.64 11.82
CA GLN A 178 10.48 6.16 13.19
C GLN A 178 9.08 5.86 13.71
N GLY A 179 8.09 6.73 13.41
CA GLY A 179 6.69 6.50 13.77
C GLY A 179 6.12 5.22 13.16
N TYR A 180 6.42 4.93 11.89
CA TYR A 180 6.00 3.69 11.23
C TYR A 180 6.69 2.46 11.83
N ILE A 181 8.00 2.54 12.12
CA ILE A 181 8.72 1.44 12.79
C ILE A 181 8.06 1.14 14.14
N ASP A 182 7.82 2.15 14.96
CA ASP A 182 7.22 2.00 16.29
C ASP A 182 5.80 1.42 16.21
N MET A 183 5.03 1.85 15.23
CA MET A 183 3.63 1.41 15.02
C MET A 183 3.57 -0.04 14.54
N TYR A 184 4.34 -0.39 13.50
CA TYR A 184 4.18 -1.67 12.80
C TYR A 184 5.08 -2.78 13.32
N PHE A 185 6.20 -2.46 13.97
CA PHE A 185 7.17 -3.48 14.38
C PHE A 185 6.60 -4.57 15.30
N SER A 186 5.60 -4.21 16.12
CA SER A 186 4.93 -5.17 17.00
C SER A 186 4.12 -6.24 16.24
N TYR A 187 3.65 -5.93 15.04
CA TYR A 187 2.81 -6.80 14.19
C TYR A 187 3.63 -7.63 13.19
N VAL A 188 4.91 -7.31 13.02
CA VAL A 188 5.81 -8.01 12.10
C VAL A 188 5.93 -9.49 12.47
N ASN A 189 5.75 -10.37 11.49
CA ASN A 189 6.01 -11.81 11.61
C ASN A 189 7.16 -12.21 10.66
N PRO A 190 8.28 -12.78 11.17
CA PRO A 190 9.42 -13.20 10.36
C PRO A 190 9.08 -14.14 9.20
N ASP A 191 8.06 -14.99 9.38
CA ASP A 191 7.65 -15.97 8.36
C ASP A 191 7.13 -15.29 7.06
N TYR A 192 6.63 -14.06 7.19
CA TYR A 192 6.03 -13.27 6.11
C TYR A 192 6.92 -12.12 5.64
N ILE A 193 8.21 -12.15 6.01
CA ILE A 193 9.18 -11.14 5.61
C ILE A 193 10.34 -11.79 4.87
N CYS A 194 10.70 -11.17 3.75
CA CYS A 194 11.88 -11.49 2.98
C CYS A 194 12.84 -10.30 3.04
N LEU A 195 14.05 -10.50 3.55
CA LEU A 195 15.12 -9.52 3.51
C LEU A 195 16.30 -10.09 2.72
N ILE A 196 16.79 -9.34 1.74
CA ILE A 196 17.90 -9.72 0.89
C ILE A 196 19.03 -8.70 1.06
N VAL A 197 20.22 -9.21 1.40
CA VAL A 197 21.41 -8.38 1.62
C VAL A 197 22.50 -8.73 0.63
N ASP A 198 23.40 -7.77 0.40
CA ASP A 198 24.64 -7.99 -0.35
C ASP A 198 25.76 -8.58 0.51
N LYS A 199 26.94 -8.73 -0.07
CA LYS A 199 28.15 -9.27 0.61
C LYS A 199 28.64 -8.42 1.81
N ASN A 200 28.18 -7.19 1.93
CA ASN A 200 28.53 -6.27 3.01
C ASN A 200 27.42 -6.17 4.06
N ASP A 201 26.44 -7.08 4.04
CA ASP A 201 25.27 -7.08 4.92
C ASP A 201 24.33 -5.87 4.74
N ARG A 202 24.48 -5.11 3.67
CA ARG A 202 23.58 -3.99 3.32
C ARG A 202 22.30 -4.55 2.74
N LEU A 203 21.15 -4.07 3.21
CA LEU A 203 19.85 -4.44 2.65
C LEU A 203 19.71 -3.88 1.23
N VAL A 204 19.41 -4.78 0.27
CA VAL A 204 19.27 -4.43 -1.15
C VAL A 204 17.87 -4.67 -1.70
N GLY A 205 17.07 -5.47 -1.01
CA GLY A 205 15.68 -5.69 -1.35
C GLY A 205 14.92 -6.32 -0.20
N PHE A 206 13.62 -6.07 -0.17
CA PHE A 206 12.75 -6.66 0.83
C PHE A 206 11.36 -6.90 0.27
N GLY A 207 10.65 -7.87 0.86
CA GLY A 207 9.24 -8.13 0.63
C GLY A 207 8.54 -8.38 1.95
N VAL A 208 7.37 -7.79 2.10
CA VAL A 208 6.45 -8.04 3.21
C VAL A 208 5.14 -8.52 2.62
N VAL A 209 4.75 -9.72 2.99
CA VAL A 209 3.44 -10.27 2.68
C VAL A 209 2.67 -10.47 3.98
N ILE A 210 1.37 -10.52 3.90
CA ILE A 210 0.51 -10.82 5.05
C ILE A 210 -0.54 -11.85 4.63
N PRO A 211 -0.94 -12.76 5.52
CA PRO A 211 -2.12 -13.59 5.27
C PRO A 211 -3.34 -12.70 5.04
N SER A 212 -4.10 -12.96 3.97
CA SER A 212 -5.28 -12.14 3.69
C SER A 212 -6.32 -12.27 4.79
N LEU A 213 -6.81 -11.13 5.26
CA LEU A 213 -7.85 -11.04 6.28
C LEU A 213 -9.23 -10.75 5.68
N SER A 214 -9.31 -10.58 4.37
CA SER A 214 -10.50 -10.06 3.68
C SER A 214 -11.74 -10.93 3.90
N GLU A 215 -11.62 -12.24 3.78
CA GLU A 215 -12.74 -13.14 4.03
C GLU A 215 -13.22 -13.11 5.48
N ALA A 216 -12.30 -13.11 6.44
CA ALA A 216 -12.65 -13.05 7.86
C ALA A 216 -13.35 -11.74 8.21
N VAL A 217 -12.87 -10.63 7.68
CA VAL A 217 -13.45 -9.30 7.87
C VAL A 217 -14.83 -9.21 7.20
N LYS A 218 -14.98 -9.68 5.95
CA LYS A 218 -16.24 -9.71 5.21
C LYS A 218 -17.31 -10.54 5.91
N LYS A 219 -16.96 -11.75 6.38
CA LYS A 219 -17.86 -12.66 7.11
C LYS A 219 -18.52 -11.99 8.32
N HIS A 220 -17.78 -11.15 9.03
CA HIS A 220 -18.25 -10.46 10.21
C HIS A 220 -18.63 -8.99 9.97
N LYS A 221 -18.71 -8.56 8.70
CA LYS A 221 -19.05 -7.18 8.30
C LYS A 221 -18.17 -6.14 9.03
N GLY A 222 -16.89 -6.41 9.16
CA GLY A 222 -15.92 -5.55 9.84
C GLY A 222 -15.98 -5.59 11.38
N ARG A 223 -16.86 -6.41 12.00
CA ARG A 223 -17.03 -6.47 13.46
C ARG A 223 -16.10 -7.52 14.07
N LEU A 224 -15.21 -7.11 14.94
CA LEU A 224 -14.32 -8.04 15.66
C LEU A 224 -15.03 -8.77 16.80
N PHE A 225 -15.98 -8.10 17.47
CA PHE A 225 -16.72 -8.68 18.59
C PHE A 225 -18.16 -9.00 18.21
N PRO A 226 -18.76 -10.10 18.78
CA PRO A 226 -18.15 -10.98 19.79
C PRO A 226 -17.23 -12.10 19.24
N PHE A 227 -17.28 -12.47 17.96
CA PHE A 227 -16.58 -13.66 17.45
C PHE A 227 -15.67 -13.41 16.23
N GLY A 228 -15.72 -12.22 15.60
CA GLY A 228 -14.94 -11.89 14.41
C GLY A 228 -13.43 -12.01 14.63
N PHE A 229 -12.95 -11.66 15.83
CA PHE A 229 -11.54 -11.78 16.18
C PHE A 229 -11.02 -13.23 16.10
N ILE A 230 -11.88 -14.24 16.33
CA ILE A 230 -11.50 -15.66 16.24
C ILE A 230 -11.16 -16.02 14.80
N ASP A 231 -11.99 -15.60 13.85
CA ASP A 231 -11.76 -15.90 12.42
C ASP A 231 -10.56 -15.11 11.89
N VAL A 232 -10.35 -13.87 12.33
CA VAL A 232 -9.13 -13.11 12.02
C VAL A 232 -7.87 -13.83 12.54
N LEU A 233 -7.87 -14.29 13.80
CA LEU A 233 -6.74 -15.04 14.35
C LEU A 233 -6.49 -16.38 13.64
N LYS A 234 -7.55 -17.03 13.15
CA LYS A 234 -7.40 -18.23 12.31
C LYS A 234 -6.80 -17.89 10.97
N ALA A 235 -7.27 -16.82 10.29
CA ALA A 235 -6.74 -16.37 9.01
C ALA A 235 -5.24 -16.01 9.10
N ILE A 236 -4.80 -15.39 10.18
CA ILE A 236 -3.38 -15.10 10.43
C ILE A 236 -2.53 -16.40 10.53
N LYS A 237 -3.10 -17.47 11.08
CA LYS A 237 -2.37 -18.72 11.31
C LYS A 237 -2.40 -19.66 10.12
N LYS A 238 -3.47 -19.66 9.34
CA LYS A 238 -3.67 -20.55 8.20
C LYS A 238 -4.53 -19.84 7.17
N ASN A 239 -3.93 -19.53 6.02
CA ASN A 239 -4.59 -18.88 4.91
C ASN A 239 -4.00 -19.40 3.59
N ASP A 240 -4.84 -19.49 2.58
CA ASP A 240 -4.44 -19.91 1.23
C ASP A 240 -4.18 -18.69 0.33
N VAL A 241 -4.42 -17.48 0.84
CA VAL A 241 -4.22 -16.21 0.14
C VAL A 241 -3.26 -15.32 0.91
N LEU A 242 -2.27 -14.77 0.21
CA LEU A 242 -1.31 -13.80 0.75
C LEU A 242 -1.46 -12.47 0.03
N ASP A 243 -1.62 -11.39 0.78
CA ASP A 243 -1.58 -10.03 0.26
C ASP A 243 -0.12 -9.57 0.20
N LEU A 244 0.35 -9.17 -0.99
CA LEU A 244 1.65 -8.52 -1.18
C LEU A 244 1.56 -7.07 -0.71
N TYR A 245 2.09 -6.81 0.48
CA TYR A 245 1.90 -5.53 1.17
C TYR A 245 2.92 -4.47 0.76
N LEU A 246 4.20 -4.80 0.90
CA LEU A 246 5.31 -3.92 0.53
C LEU A 246 6.41 -4.73 -0.14
N VAL A 247 6.87 -4.27 -1.27
CA VAL A 247 8.01 -4.87 -1.96
C VAL A 247 8.86 -3.79 -2.61
N ALA A 248 10.16 -3.82 -2.36
CA ALA A 248 11.06 -2.93 -3.06
C ALA A 248 12.47 -3.53 -3.20
N VAL A 249 13.14 -3.08 -4.23
CA VAL A 249 14.52 -3.43 -4.57
C VAL A 249 15.28 -2.14 -4.87
N ARG A 250 16.49 -1.99 -4.36
CA ARG A 250 17.33 -0.85 -4.71
C ARG A 250 17.49 -0.73 -6.23
N PRO A 251 17.47 0.47 -6.82
CA PRO A 251 17.50 0.66 -8.27
C PRO A 251 18.64 -0.10 -8.96
N GLU A 252 19.83 -0.12 -8.37
CA GLU A 252 21.01 -0.80 -8.89
C GLU A 252 20.88 -2.33 -8.93
N TYR A 253 19.86 -2.90 -8.28
CA TYR A 253 19.59 -4.34 -8.24
C TYR A 253 18.27 -4.73 -8.95
N LYS A 254 17.56 -3.79 -9.58
CA LYS A 254 16.24 -4.08 -10.24
C LYS A 254 16.32 -5.19 -11.28
N MET A 255 17.42 -5.25 -12.04
CA MET A 255 17.63 -6.25 -13.11
C MET A 255 18.36 -7.53 -12.62
N THR A 256 18.39 -7.75 -11.31
CA THR A 256 18.91 -8.99 -10.71
C THR A 256 17.76 -9.98 -10.46
N GLY A 257 18.07 -11.17 -10.03
CA GLY A 257 17.06 -12.18 -9.67
C GLY A 257 16.34 -11.95 -8.33
N ILE A 258 16.48 -10.77 -7.72
CA ILE A 258 15.83 -10.45 -6.42
C ILE A 258 14.32 -10.60 -6.48
N PRO A 259 13.59 -10.06 -7.47
CA PRO A 259 12.14 -10.25 -7.56
C PRO A 259 11.74 -11.74 -7.64
N ALA A 260 12.51 -12.54 -8.40
CA ALA A 260 12.28 -13.98 -8.49
C ALA A 260 12.51 -14.70 -7.15
N ALA A 261 13.54 -14.29 -6.39
CA ALA A 261 13.81 -14.84 -5.07
C ALA A 261 12.72 -14.50 -4.05
N MET A 262 12.21 -13.27 -4.09
CA MET A 262 11.09 -12.83 -3.24
C MET A 262 9.83 -13.63 -3.54
N LEU A 263 9.48 -13.76 -4.82
CA LEU A 263 8.34 -14.56 -5.24
C LEU A 263 8.49 -16.01 -4.77
N SER A 264 9.65 -16.63 -5.01
CA SER A 264 9.96 -17.99 -4.55
C SER A 264 9.79 -18.16 -3.03
N ARG A 265 10.12 -17.15 -2.24
CA ARG A 265 9.94 -17.19 -0.78
C ARG A 265 8.47 -17.15 -0.38
N CYS A 266 7.66 -16.34 -1.08
CA CYS A 266 6.21 -16.25 -0.84
C CYS A 266 5.46 -17.55 -1.22
N LEU A 267 6.02 -18.35 -2.13
CA LEU A 267 5.42 -19.60 -2.62
C LEU A 267 5.74 -20.84 -1.76
N ARG A 268 6.45 -20.70 -0.65
CA ARG A 268 6.81 -21.76 0.30
C ARG A 268 6.00 -21.68 1.58
#